data_598376ba92f696466b8db0c71f982766
#
_entry.id   598376ba92f696466b8db0c71f982766
#
_cell.length_a   1.000
_cell.length_b   1.000
_cell.length_c   1.000
_cell.angle_alpha   90.00
_cell.angle_beta   90.00
_cell.angle_gamma   90.00
#
_symmetry.space_group_name_H-M   'P 1'
#
loop_
_entity.id
_entity.type
_entity.pdbx_description
1 polymer ?
#
loop_
_entity_poly.entity_id
_entity_poly.type
_entity_poly.pdbx_seq_one_letter_code
_entity_poly.pdbx_strand_id
1 'polypeptide(L)'
;MPTFNDMISRTGAEVLIPTQQSNEIFQGITEESAILRMARRLPNMTSKMLKLPVLNSLPFAYFVDGDTGMKQTTKVDWANKVITAEEIAVIVPVPDAVLDDSEFDIWTQIRPLVVQAFGQTIDKAILYGTNKPSSWPEAIVASATAKGNSLAATEDGYADIMGPGGLISKVEEDGYTVNGYIGAMQSRAYLRGIADNNKQPLFRSGMTGATSYMLDGQRIEFPRNGAIDPAQSMLIGGDFNQLVYAIRQDLTVTRSNEAVISDSEGKIIYNLYQQDMTALRFVMRLGWQLPNPLNNIGGENRYPFAVLTPGT
;
A
#
# COMPACT_ATOMS: atom_id res chain seq x y z
N MET A 1 -21.52 -45.57 -26.93
CA MET A 1 -22.23 -45.10 -25.75
C MET A 1 -21.67 -43.74 -25.43
N PRO A 2 -22.46 -42.69 -25.31
CA PRO A 2 -21.89 -41.40 -24.89
C PRO A 2 -21.44 -41.56 -23.44
N THR A 3 -20.18 -41.22 -23.17
CA THR A 3 -19.60 -41.21 -21.82
C THR A 3 -20.13 -40.00 -21.06
N PHE A 4 -20.97 -40.24 -20.06
CA PHE A 4 -21.53 -39.23 -19.16
C PHE A 4 -20.50 -38.78 -18.09
N ASN A 5 -19.34 -38.32 -18.46
CA ASN A 5 -18.33 -37.84 -17.50
C ASN A 5 -17.32 -36.87 -18.10
N ASP A 6 -17.71 -36.16 -19.15
CA ASP A 6 -16.93 -35.00 -19.61
C ASP A 6 -17.39 -33.75 -18.83
N MET A 7 -16.88 -33.61 -17.64
CA MET A 7 -16.85 -32.32 -16.99
C MET A 7 -15.90 -31.42 -17.79
N ILE A 8 -16.39 -30.24 -18.17
CA ILE A 8 -15.55 -29.19 -18.71
C ILE A 8 -14.40 -28.98 -17.71
N SER A 9 -13.22 -29.45 -18.06
CA SER A 9 -12.06 -29.37 -17.19
C SER A 9 -11.75 -27.90 -16.89
N ARG A 10 -11.25 -27.63 -15.71
CA ARG A 10 -10.79 -26.30 -15.25
C ARG A 10 -9.99 -25.53 -16.32
N THR A 11 -9.25 -26.25 -17.16
CA THR A 11 -8.48 -25.74 -18.29
C THR A 11 -9.34 -25.20 -19.45
N GLY A 12 -10.56 -25.67 -19.61
CA GLY A 12 -11.47 -25.20 -20.67
C GLY A 12 -12.21 -23.91 -20.28
N ALA A 13 -12.46 -23.69 -18.99
CA ALA A 13 -13.12 -22.49 -18.50
C ALA A 13 -12.13 -21.31 -18.30
N GLU A 14 -10.86 -21.59 -18.03
CA GLU A 14 -9.82 -20.57 -17.96
C GLU A 14 -9.59 -19.86 -19.31
N VAL A 15 -9.81 -20.56 -20.41
CA VAL A 15 -9.71 -19.99 -21.78
C VAL A 15 -10.85 -18.98 -22.08
N LEU A 16 -11.97 -19.07 -21.37
CA LEU A 16 -13.13 -18.18 -21.57
C LEU A 16 -13.11 -16.93 -20.71
N ILE A 17 -12.17 -16.83 -19.74
CA ILE A 17 -11.94 -15.58 -18.98
C ILE A 17 -10.89 -14.78 -19.72
N PRO A 18 -11.25 -13.69 -20.42
CA PRO A 18 -10.27 -12.91 -21.18
C PRO A 18 -9.19 -12.37 -20.24
N THR A 19 -7.92 -12.57 -20.57
CA THR A 19 -6.76 -11.95 -19.90
C THR A 19 -6.90 -10.42 -19.77
N GLN A 20 -7.65 -9.82 -20.66
CA GLN A 20 -7.98 -8.39 -20.67
C GLN A 20 -8.84 -7.95 -19.47
N GLN A 21 -9.73 -8.80 -18.92
CA GLN A 21 -10.51 -8.47 -17.73
C GLN A 21 -9.64 -8.41 -16.46
N SER A 22 -8.65 -9.29 -16.34
CA SER A 22 -7.72 -9.29 -15.23
C SER A 22 -6.84 -8.03 -15.20
N ASN A 23 -6.33 -7.59 -16.34
CA ASN A 23 -5.52 -6.38 -16.45
C ASN A 23 -6.32 -5.11 -16.13
N GLU A 24 -7.57 -5.04 -16.56
CA GLU A 24 -8.45 -3.90 -16.29
C GLU A 24 -8.76 -3.77 -14.80
N ILE A 25 -9.11 -4.87 -14.13
CA ILE A 25 -9.37 -4.87 -12.69
C ILE A 25 -8.10 -4.55 -11.92
N PHE A 26 -6.94 -5.06 -12.32
CA PHE A 26 -5.67 -4.76 -11.70
C PHE A 26 -5.31 -3.27 -11.78
N GLN A 27 -5.51 -2.62 -12.92
CA GLN A 27 -5.34 -1.17 -13.09
C GLN A 27 -6.28 -0.40 -12.15
N GLY A 28 -7.51 -0.85 -12.01
CA GLY A 28 -8.46 -0.28 -11.07
C GLY A 28 -8.00 -0.37 -9.62
N ILE A 29 -7.45 -1.51 -9.17
CA ILE A 29 -6.88 -1.67 -7.83
C ILE A 29 -5.73 -0.67 -7.60
N THR A 30 -4.85 -0.50 -8.58
CA THR A 30 -3.73 0.45 -8.48
C THR A 30 -4.21 1.89 -8.37
N GLU A 31 -5.28 2.26 -9.05
CA GLU A 31 -5.89 3.58 -8.97
C GLU A 31 -6.58 3.84 -7.62
N GLU A 32 -7.26 2.84 -7.07
CA GLU A 32 -7.98 2.97 -5.80
C GLU A 32 -7.07 2.88 -4.56
N SER A 33 -5.93 2.23 -4.66
CA SER A 33 -4.90 2.21 -3.61
C SER A 33 -3.98 3.41 -3.74
N ALA A 34 -3.96 4.28 -2.74
CA ALA A 34 -3.04 5.42 -2.69
C ALA A 34 -1.59 4.97 -2.57
N ILE A 35 -1.33 3.93 -1.80
CA ILE A 35 0.02 3.41 -1.58
C ILE A 35 0.59 2.82 -2.86
N LEU A 36 -0.15 1.94 -3.54
CA LEU A 36 0.34 1.32 -4.78
C LEU A 36 0.60 2.34 -5.89
N ARG A 37 -0.11 3.48 -5.87
CA ARG A 37 0.08 4.59 -6.81
C ARG A 37 1.37 5.36 -6.57
N MET A 38 1.79 5.48 -5.30
CA MET A 38 2.97 6.24 -4.89
C MET A 38 4.21 5.37 -4.76
N ALA A 39 4.04 4.10 -4.37
CA ALA A 39 5.11 3.14 -4.16
C ALA A 39 5.75 2.68 -5.48
N ARG A 40 7.00 2.29 -5.39
CA ARG A 40 7.76 1.79 -6.54
C ARG A 40 7.39 0.33 -6.82
N ARG A 41 6.85 0.07 -8.01
CA ARG A 41 6.59 -1.29 -8.49
C ARG A 41 7.88 -1.95 -8.96
N LEU A 42 8.12 -3.18 -8.50
CA LEU A 42 9.16 -4.07 -9.01
C LEU A 42 8.60 -4.98 -10.11
N PRO A 43 9.46 -5.65 -10.91
CA PRO A 43 9.02 -6.69 -11.84
C PRO A 43 8.21 -7.78 -11.13
N ASN A 44 7.33 -8.44 -11.87
CA ASN A 44 6.48 -9.51 -11.31
C ASN A 44 7.34 -10.66 -10.77
N MET A 45 6.91 -11.19 -9.64
CA MET A 45 7.62 -12.28 -8.95
C MET A 45 7.37 -13.62 -9.65
N THR A 46 8.42 -14.37 -9.89
CA THR A 46 8.36 -15.75 -10.41
C THR A 46 8.25 -16.80 -9.31
N SER A 47 8.58 -16.45 -8.05
CA SER A 47 8.51 -17.30 -6.87
C SER A 47 7.76 -16.62 -5.73
N LYS A 48 7.42 -17.36 -4.67
CA LYS A 48 6.74 -16.78 -3.48
C LYS A 48 7.58 -15.73 -2.79
N MET A 49 8.91 -15.83 -2.87
CA MET A 49 9.85 -14.93 -2.19
C MET A 49 10.78 -14.25 -3.20
N LEU A 50 10.99 -12.96 -3.05
CA LEU A 50 11.96 -12.16 -3.79
C LEU A 50 12.97 -11.58 -2.81
N LYS A 51 14.25 -11.89 -3.00
CA LYS A 51 15.34 -11.34 -2.19
C LYS A 51 15.80 -10.01 -2.76
N LEU A 52 15.89 -9.01 -1.91
CA LEU A 52 16.41 -7.68 -2.23
C LEU A 52 17.76 -7.50 -1.52
N PRO A 53 18.87 -7.45 -2.24
CA PRO A 53 20.15 -7.09 -1.63
C PRO A 53 20.12 -5.61 -1.21
N VAL A 54 20.44 -5.33 0.04
CA VAL A 54 20.45 -3.99 0.63
C VAL A 54 21.80 -3.75 1.26
N LEU A 55 22.35 -2.56 1.04
CA LEU A 55 23.63 -2.15 1.60
C LEU A 55 23.54 -2.02 3.12
N ASN A 56 24.38 -2.75 3.84
CA ASN A 56 24.39 -2.85 5.30
C ASN A 56 25.60 -2.19 5.96
N SER A 57 26.71 -1.98 5.22
CA SER A 57 27.84 -1.19 5.68
C SER A 57 28.42 -0.38 4.53
N LEU A 58 28.84 0.84 4.85
CA LEU A 58 29.45 1.77 3.90
C LEU A 58 30.97 1.74 4.04
N PRO A 59 31.72 1.88 2.93
CA PRO A 59 33.14 2.10 3.01
C PRO A 59 33.43 3.50 3.61
N PHE A 60 34.48 3.63 4.37
CA PHE A 60 34.97 4.92 4.82
C PHE A 60 36.34 5.21 4.23
N ALA A 61 36.57 6.47 3.90
CA ALA A 61 37.84 6.96 3.44
C ALA A 61 38.52 7.80 4.55
N TYR A 62 39.82 7.79 4.57
CA TYR A 62 40.61 8.55 5.52
C TYR A 62 41.83 9.15 4.81
N PHE A 63 42.35 10.25 5.36
CA PHE A 63 43.59 10.83 4.86
C PHE A 63 44.77 10.04 5.40
N VAL A 64 45.74 9.75 4.53
CA VAL A 64 47.00 9.12 4.90
C VAL A 64 48.00 10.19 5.22
N ASP A 65 48.62 10.12 6.39
CA ASP A 65 49.59 11.09 6.83
C ASP A 65 50.97 10.73 6.29
N GLY A 66 51.61 11.69 5.58
CA GLY A 66 52.95 11.57 4.99
C GLY A 66 53.10 10.61 3.81
N ASP A 67 54.30 10.56 3.24
CA ASP A 67 54.60 9.77 2.02
C ASP A 67 54.68 8.26 2.27
N THR A 68 54.85 7.84 3.52
CA THR A 68 55.01 6.43 3.94
C THR A 68 53.80 5.86 4.70
N GLY A 69 52.72 6.62 4.82
CA GLY A 69 51.52 6.19 5.56
C GLY A 69 50.88 4.92 4.97
N MET A 70 50.56 3.95 5.84
CA MET A 70 49.94 2.71 5.44
C MET A 70 48.44 2.90 5.13
N LYS A 71 48.00 2.41 3.97
CA LYS A 71 46.57 2.39 3.57
C LYS A 71 45.89 1.18 4.21
N GLN A 72 44.77 1.44 4.88
CA GLN A 72 43.95 0.41 5.53
C GLN A 72 42.79 0.00 4.65
N THR A 73 42.30 -1.23 4.83
CA THR A 73 41.18 -1.75 4.10
C THR A 73 39.86 -1.38 4.81
N THR A 74 38.83 -1.16 4.04
CA THR A 74 37.46 -1.01 4.55
C THR A 74 36.55 -2.11 3.94
N LYS A 75 35.52 -2.51 4.68
CA LYS A 75 34.59 -3.55 4.25
C LYS A 75 33.27 -2.92 3.82
N VAL A 76 32.71 -3.44 2.73
CA VAL A 76 31.31 -3.20 2.32
C VAL A 76 30.56 -4.49 2.52
N ASP A 77 29.39 -4.42 3.12
CA ASP A 77 28.55 -5.57 3.40
C ASP A 77 27.12 -5.38 2.91
N TRP A 78 26.46 -6.46 2.51
CA TRP A 78 25.08 -6.47 2.02
C TRP A 78 24.24 -7.40 2.87
N ALA A 79 23.06 -6.94 3.26
CA ALA A 79 22.01 -7.75 3.86
C ALA A 79 20.91 -8.04 2.82
N ASN A 80 20.18 -9.13 3.02
CA ASN A 80 19.05 -9.46 2.19
C ASN A 80 17.76 -9.13 2.91
N LYS A 81 16.92 -8.28 2.31
CA LYS A 81 15.52 -8.14 2.68
C LYS A 81 14.67 -9.01 1.75
N VAL A 82 13.57 -9.55 2.25
CA VAL A 82 12.74 -10.48 1.48
C VAL A 82 11.34 -9.89 1.32
N ILE A 83 10.84 -9.88 0.09
CA ILE A 83 9.42 -9.67 -0.21
C ILE A 83 8.78 -11.04 -0.26
N THR A 84 7.74 -11.25 0.55
CA THR A 84 6.93 -12.47 0.52
C THR A 84 5.56 -12.14 -0.08
N ALA A 85 5.21 -12.83 -1.16
CA ALA A 85 3.90 -12.68 -1.79
C ALA A 85 2.86 -13.46 -1.00
N GLU A 86 1.85 -12.75 -0.51
CA GLU A 86 0.70 -13.31 0.20
C GLU A 86 -0.59 -13.09 -0.59
N GLU A 87 -1.58 -13.88 -0.30
CA GLU A 87 -2.83 -13.93 -1.02
C GLU A 87 -3.87 -13.01 -0.37
N ILE A 88 -4.53 -12.22 -1.21
CA ILE A 88 -5.73 -11.48 -0.85
C ILE A 88 -6.87 -12.00 -1.72
N ALA A 89 -8.01 -12.30 -1.12
CA ALA A 89 -9.15 -12.90 -1.81
C ALA A 89 -10.48 -12.38 -1.28
N VAL A 90 -11.48 -12.41 -2.17
CA VAL A 90 -12.87 -12.19 -1.82
C VAL A 90 -13.77 -13.14 -2.63
N ILE A 91 -14.82 -13.62 -2.02
CA ILE A 91 -15.86 -14.43 -2.68
C ILE A 91 -17.18 -13.69 -2.55
N VAL A 92 -17.86 -13.49 -3.67
CA VAL A 92 -19.17 -12.84 -3.72
C VAL A 92 -20.18 -13.84 -4.27
N PRO A 93 -21.01 -14.47 -3.42
CA PRO A 93 -22.11 -15.33 -3.84
C PRO A 93 -23.34 -14.48 -4.19
N VAL A 94 -24.04 -14.83 -5.27
CA VAL A 94 -25.29 -14.18 -5.73
C VAL A 94 -26.26 -15.27 -6.14
N PRO A 95 -27.55 -15.25 -5.68
CA PRO A 95 -28.58 -16.17 -6.15
C PRO A 95 -28.83 -16.01 -7.65
N ASP A 96 -29.00 -17.11 -8.36
CA ASP A 96 -29.21 -17.10 -9.81
C ASP A 96 -30.54 -16.41 -10.16
N ALA A 97 -31.60 -16.55 -9.35
CA ALA A 97 -32.85 -15.82 -9.50
C ALA A 97 -32.66 -14.29 -9.52
N VAL A 98 -31.70 -13.76 -8.70
CA VAL A 98 -31.42 -12.33 -8.68
C VAL A 98 -30.64 -11.89 -9.93
N LEU A 99 -29.83 -12.79 -10.49
CA LEU A 99 -29.11 -12.53 -11.74
C LEU A 99 -30.07 -12.51 -12.94
N ASP A 100 -31.08 -13.39 -12.92
CA ASP A 100 -32.05 -13.51 -14.02
C ASP A 100 -33.12 -12.39 -13.98
N ASP A 101 -33.56 -11.98 -12.79
CA ASP A 101 -34.59 -10.94 -12.59
C ASP A 101 -34.01 -9.51 -12.62
N SER A 102 -32.70 -9.34 -12.61
CA SER A 102 -32.06 -8.03 -12.58
C SER A 102 -32.00 -7.41 -13.97
N GLU A 103 -32.50 -6.16 -14.12
CA GLU A 103 -32.34 -5.35 -15.34
C GLU A 103 -30.89 -4.90 -15.55
N PHE A 104 -30.05 -4.99 -14.53
CA PHE A 104 -28.64 -4.56 -14.56
C PHE A 104 -27.72 -5.76 -14.44
N ASP A 105 -26.58 -5.70 -15.15
CA ASP A 105 -25.50 -6.65 -14.95
C ASP A 105 -24.86 -6.46 -13.56
N ILE A 106 -25.29 -7.28 -12.61
CA ILE A 106 -24.85 -7.25 -11.21
C ILE A 106 -23.32 -7.39 -11.13
N TRP A 107 -22.72 -8.19 -12.00
CA TRP A 107 -21.29 -8.41 -12.01
C TRP A 107 -20.49 -7.15 -12.39
N THR A 108 -21.04 -6.38 -13.32
CA THR A 108 -20.46 -5.07 -13.69
C THR A 108 -20.55 -4.07 -12.54
N GLN A 109 -21.59 -4.13 -11.73
CA GLN A 109 -21.75 -3.27 -10.54
C GLN A 109 -20.83 -3.69 -9.38
N ILE A 110 -20.58 -4.98 -9.21
CA ILE A 110 -19.74 -5.50 -8.13
C ILE A 110 -18.25 -5.23 -8.36
N ARG A 111 -17.78 -5.24 -9.61
CA ARG A 111 -16.36 -5.04 -9.94
C ARG A 111 -15.71 -3.83 -9.26
N PRO A 112 -16.22 -2.60 -9.39
CA PRO A 112 -15.60 -1.43 -8.78
C PRO A 112 -15.58 -1.53 -7.25
N LEU A 113 -16.59 -2.16 -6.64
CA LEU A 113 -16.64 -2.37 -5.19
C LEU A 113 -15.57 -3.35 -4.71
N VAL A 114 -15.33 -4.41 -5.48
CA VAL A 114 -14.24 -5.36 -5.19
C VAL A 114 -12.88 -4.68 -5.33
N VAL A 115 -12.67 -3.91 -6.38
CA VAL A 115 -11.43 -3.14 -6.60
C VAL A 115 -11.16 -2.21 -5.42
N GLN A 116 -12.17 -1.48 -4.97
CA GLN A 116 -12.07 -0.60 -3.81
C GLN A 116 -11.75 -1.37 -2.52
N ALA A 117 -12.40 -2.52 -2.30
CA ALA A 117 -12.17 -3.37 -1.13
C ALA A 117 -10.74 -3.92 -1.08
N PHE A 118 -10.18 -4.35 -2.23
CA PHE A 118 -8.80 -4.77 -2.33
C PHE A 118 -7.83 -3.61 -2.04
N GLY A 119 -8.04 -2.45 -2.66
CA GLY A 119 -7.24 -1.25 -2.41
C GLY A 119 -7.26 -0.84 -0.94
N GLN A 120 -8.44 -0.81 -0.32
CA GLN A 120 -8.60 -0.50 1.10
C GLN A 120 -7.85 -1.49 2.01
N THR A 121 -7.96 -2.78 1.73
CA THR A 121 -7.32 -3.83 2.53
C THR A 121 -5.81 -3.75 2.43
N ILE A 122 -5.26 -3.53 1.24
CA ILE A 122 -3.82 -3.36 1.00
C ILE A 122 -3.30 -2.13 1.74
N ASP A 123 -3.96 -0.98 1.59
CA ASP A 123 -3.55 0.27 2.24
C ASP A 123 -3.58 0.14 3.76
N LYS A 124 -4.64 -0.46 4.35
CA LYS A 124 -4.73 -0.69 5.80
C LYS A 124 -3.65 -1.64 6.30
N ALA A 125 -3.36 -2.71 5.56
CA ALA A 125 -2.33 -3.67 5.95
C ALA A 125 -0.92 -3.05 5.93
N ILE A 126 -0.61 -2.22 4.94
CA ILE A 126 0.70 -1.57 4.81
C ILE A 126 0.85 -0.42 5.82
N LEU A 127 -0.17 0.44 5.97
CA LEU A 127 -0.09 1.61 6.85
C LEU A 127 -0.21 1.25 8.32
N TYR A 128 -1.22 0.44 8.68
CA TYR A 128 -1.58 0.19 10.08
C TYR A 128 -1.38 -1.26 10.53
N GLY A 129 -1.08 -2.18 9.61
CA GLY A 129 -0.93 -3.59 9.93
C GLY A 129 -2.25 -4.32 10.19
N THR A 130 -3.39 -3.72 9.84
CA THR A 130 -4.70 -4.34 10.02
C THR A 130 -4.82 -5.58 9.14
N ASN A 131 -5.01 -6.75 9.76
CA ASN A 131 -5.09 -8.05 9.09
C ASN A 131 -3.87 -8.38 8.21
N LYS A 132 -2.70 -7.79 8.51
CA LYS A 132 -1.48 -8.09 7.75
C LYS A 132 -1.05 -9.54 7.95
N PRO A 133 -0.57 -10.23 6.91
CA PRO A 133 0.09 -11.52 7.08
C PRO A 133 1.33 -11.42 7.97
N SER A 134 1.60 -12.44 8.76
CA SER A 134 2.77 -12.47 9.65
C SER A 134 4.12 -12.41 8.93
N SER A 135 4.15 -12.81 7.65
CA SER A 135 5.33 -12.78 6.79
C SER A 135 5.67 -11.38 6.25
N TRP A 136 4.73 -10.42 6.36
CA TRP A 136 4.94 -9.04 5.93
C TRP A 136 5.68 -8.24 6.99
N PRO A 137 6.44 -7.20 6.59
CA PRO A 137 7.11 -6.32 7.52
C PRO A 137 6.13 -5.58 8.44
N GLU A 138 6.65 -4.94 9.47
CA GLU A 138 5.85 -4.10 10.36
C GLU A 138 5.25 -2.91 9.59
N ALA A 139 4.07 -2.48 10.01
CA ALA A 139 3.33 -1.40 9.38
C ALA A 139 4.08 -0.07 9.43
N ILE A 140 3.84 0.79 8.45
CA ILE A 140 4.56 2.07 8.30
C ILE A 140 4.36 2.97 9.52
N VAL A 141 3.11 3.14 10.00
CA VAL A 141 2.79 4.01 11.15
C VAL A 141 3.43 3.49 12.43
N ALA A 142 3.31 2.19 12.70
CA ALA A 142 3.92 1.57 13.87
C ALA A 142 5.45 1.66 13.84
N SER A 143 6.06 1.40 12.70
CA SER A 143 7.52 1.50 12.52
C SER A 143 8.02 2.93 12.65
N ALA A 144 7.34 3.92 12.07
CA ALA A 144 7.67 5.34 12.19
C ALA A 144 7.62 5.78 13.66
N THR A 145 6.58 5.39 14.38
CA THR A 145 6.43 5.68 15.83
C THR A 145 7.57 5.04 16.63
N ALA A 146 7.87 3.77 16.39
CA ALA A 146 8.95 3.06 17.08
C ALA A 146 10.35 3.67 16.82
N LYS A 147 10.54 4.33 15.67
CA LYS A 147 11.79 5.01 15.31
C LYS A 147 11.85 6.48 15.73
N GLY A 148 10.79 7.01 16.36
CA GLY A 148 10.73 8.40 16.81
C GLY A 148 10.25 9.39 15.74
N ASN A 149 9.79 8.90 14.58
CA ASN A 149 9.29 9.71 13.46
C ASN A 149 7.77 9.93 13.55
N SER A 150 7.25 10.07 14.76
CA SER A 150 5.86 10.43 15.01
C SER A 150 5.80 11.77 15.73
N LEU A 151 4.83 12.59 15.36
CA LEU A 151 4.58 13.92 15.91
C LEU A 151 3.08 14.09 16.13
N ALA A 152 2.69 14.62 17.28
CA ALA A 152 1.30 15.02 17.54
C ALA A 152 1.04 16.42 16.94
N ALA A 153 -0.08 16.59 16.25
CA ALA A 153 -0.48 17.88 15.71
C ALA A 153 -0.72 18.88 16.83
N THR A 154 -0.21 20.09 16.67
CA THR A 154 -0.41 21.22 17.55
C THR A 154 -1.30 22.30 16.89
N GLU A 155 -1.45 23.44 17.55
CA GLU A 155 -2.13 24.61 16.95
C GLU A 155 -1.29 25.27 15.84
N ASP A 156 0.05 25.11 15.90
CA ASP A 156 0.97 25.61 14.87
C ASP A 156 1.23 24.55 13.78
N GLY A 157 0.25 24.37 12.91
CA GLY A 157 0.36 23.40 11.83
C GLY A 157 1.50 23.66 10.84
N TYR A 158 2.02 24.87 10.75
CA TYR A 158 3.19 25.16 9.92
C TYR A 158 4.46 24.58 10.55
N ALA A 159 4.65 24.81 11.85
CA ALA A 159 5.77 24.25 12.59
C ALA A 159 5.72 22.71 12.62
N ASP A 160 4.52 22.15 12.79
CA ASP A 160 4.33 20.68 12.81
C ASP A 160 4.75 20.01 11.49
N ILE A 161 4.65 20.70 10.37
CA ILE A 161 4.94 20.12 9.07
C ILE A 161 6.32 20.57 8.55
N MET A 162 6.56 21.88 8.52
CA MET A 162 7.70 22.51 7.85
C MET A 162 8.79 22.99 8.83
N GLY A 163 8.45 23.08 10.13
CA GLY A 163 9.38 23.62 11.13
C GLY A 163 10.45 22.62 11.56
N PRO A 164 11.47 23.10 12.32
CA PRO A 164 12.47 22.23 12.94
C PRO A 164 11.80 21.17 13.84
N GLY A 165 12.17 19.90 13.66
CA GLY A 165 11.53 18.78 14.35
C GLY A 165 10.12 18.43 13.85
N GLY A 166 9.63 19.13 12.81
CA GLY A 166 8.37 18.82 12.14
C GLY A 166 8.46 17.56 11.27
N LEU A 167 7.34 17.25 10.60
CA LEU A 167 7.21 16.01 9.83
C LEU A 167 8.29 15.86 8.75
N ILE A 168 8.58 16.93 8.01
CA ILE A 168 9.60 16.91 6.95
C ILE A 168 11.00 16.78 7.57
N SER A 169 11.31 17.60 8.60
CA SER A 169 12.59 17.60 9.30
C SER A 169 12.98 16.20 9.81
N LYS A 170 12.03 15.44 10.36
CA LYS A 170 12.29 14.07 10.84
C LYS A 170 12.74 13.11 9.75
N VAL A 171 12.16 13.23 8.55
CA VAL A 171 12.55 12.40 7.40
C VAL A 171 13.92 12.82 6.87
N GLU A 172 14.20 14.13 6.85
CA GLU A 172 15.48 14.69 6.39
C GLU A 172 16.63 14.39 7.36
N GLU A 173 16.39 14.41 8.67
CA GLU A 173 17.34 14.00 9.72
C GLU A 173 17.79 12.55 9.52
N ASP A 174 16.91 11.70 9.00
CA ASP A 174 17.19 10.30 8.64
C ASP A 174 17.88 10.15 7.26
N GLY A 175 18.12 11.26 6.55
CA GLY A 175 18.80 11.29 5.26
C GLY A 175 17.93 10.89 4.08
N TYR A 176 16.62 11.05 4.18
CA TYR A 176 15.67 10.86 3.11
C TYR A 176 15.03 12.18 2.71
N THR A 177 14.49 12.23 1.50
CA THR A 177 13.76 13.40 1.00
C THR A 177 12.30 13.04 0.84
N VAL A 178 11.42 13.84 1.38
CA VAL A 178 9.98 13.63 1.22
C VAL A 178 9.60 13.87 -0.24
N ASN A 179 8.99 12.88 -0.88
CA ASN A 179 8.53 12.95 -2.28
C ASN A 179 7.01 12.80 -2.42
N GLY A 180 6.31 12.68 -1.31
CA GLY A 180 4.87 12.62 -1.31
C GLY A 180 4.25 12.50 0.08
N TYR A 181 2.94 12.71 0.12
CA TYR A 181 2.17 12.65 1.35
C TYR A 181 0.87 11.88 1.13
N ILE A 182 0.44 11.16 2.18
CA ILE A 182 -0.89 10.55 2.26
C ILE A 182 -1.58 11.15 3.47
N GLY A 183 -2.76 11.73 3.28
CA GLY A 183 -3.52 12.38 4.33
C GLY A 183 -4.93 11.83 4.48
N ALA A 184 -5.45 11.88 5.71
CA ALA A 184 -6.88 11.67 5.95
C ALA A 184 -7.71 12.80 5.31
N MET A 185 -8.93 12.50 4.87
CA MET A 185 -9.81 13.54 4.31
C MET A 185 -10.06 14.69 5.30
N GLN A 186 -10.06 14.40 6.59
CA GLN A 186 -10.24 15.38 7.66
C GLN A 186 -9.03 16.31 7.79
N SER A 187 -7.81 15.85 7.49
CA SER A 187 -6.61 16.68 7.55
C SER A 187 -6.61 17.82 6.50
N ARG A 188 -7.48 17.76 5.49
CA ARG A 188 -7.69 18.88 4.55
C ARG A 188 -8.20 20.14 5.24
N ALA A 189 -9.06 19.98 6.26
CA ALA A 189 -9.55 21.12 7.04
C ALA A 189 -8.41 21.71 7.88
N TYR A 190 -7.60 20.86 8.51
CA TYR A 190 -6.41 21.26 9.26
C TYR A 190 -5.43 22.06 8.37
N LEU A 191 -5.05 21.50 7.21
CA LEU A 191 -4.15 22.17 6.26
C LEU A 191 -4.67 23.54 5.82
N ARG A 192 -5.98 23.67 5.54
CA ARG A 192 -6.58 24.97 5.18
C ARG A 192 -6.63 25.96 6.33
N GLY A 193 -6.62 25.48 7.56
CA GLY A 193 -6.56 26.29 8.77
C GLY A 193 -5.19 26.88 9.07
N ILE A 194 -4.13 26.36 8.42
CA ILE A 194 -2.77 26.89 8.61
C ILE A 194 -2.67 28.29 8.03
N ALA A 195 -2.41 29.26 8.90
CA ALA A 195 -2.27 30.66 8.54
C ALA A 195 -1.02 31.27 9.19
N ASP A 196 -0.50 32.33 8.60
CA ASP A 196 0.57 33.12 9.18
C ASP A 196 0.07 34.00 10.35
N ASN A 197 0.97 34.72 11.01
CA ASN A 197 0.67 35.65 12.10
C ASN A 197 -0.30 36.78 11.68
N ASN A 198 -0.45 37.02 10.38
CA ASN A 198 -1.37 38.01 9.79
C ASN A 198 -2.69 37.35 9.37
N LYS A 199 -2.95 36.10 9.76
CA LYS A 199 -4.14 35.32 9.40
C LYS A 199 -4.28 35.07 7.89
N GLN A 200 -3.18 35.14 7.12
CA GLN A 200 -3.19 34.76 5.73
C GLN A 200 -3.00 33.25 5.60
N PRO A 201 -3.88 32.53 4.88
CA PRO A 201 -3.74 31.09 4.71
C PRO A 201 -2.46 30.77 3.94
N LEU A 202 -1.61 29.93 4.53
CA LEU A 202 -0.36 29.47 3.92
C LEU A 202 -0.63 28.38 2.89
N PHE A 203 -1.59 27.51 3.18
CA PHE A 203 -2.03 26.49 2.25
C PHE A 203 -3.12 27.05 1.31
N ARG A 204 -2.70 27.47 0.12
CA ARG A 204 -3.62 28.05 -0.86
C ARG A 204 -4.15 26.99 -1.82
N SER A 205 -5.43 26.66 -1.73
CA SER A 205 -6.16 26.07 -2.84
C SER A 205 -6.77 27.19 -3.67
N GLY A 206 -6.44 27.31 -4.94
CA GLY A 206 -7.03 28.33 -5.80
C GLY A 206 -8.55 28.17 -5.89
N MET A 207 -9.30 29.28 -5.72
CA MET A 207 -10.76 29.26 -5.88
C MET A 207 -11.22 29.12 -7.35
N THR A 208 -10.31 29.34 -8.29
CA THR A 208 -10.65 29.48 -9.73
C THR A 208 -9.99 28.43 -10.63
N GLY A 209 -9.29 27.44 -10.07
CA GLY A 209 -8.60 26.39 -10.84
C GLY A 209 -8.77 24.99 -10.26
N ALA A 210 -8.32 23.97 -10.99
CA ALA A 210 -8.26 22.63 -10.48
C ALA A 210 -7.44 22.59 -9.18
N THR A 211 -8.03 22.11 -8.10
CA THR A 211 -7.39 22.07 -6.78
C THR A 211 -6.29 21.01 -6.79
N SER A 212 -5.05 21.42 -6.99
CA SER A 212 -3.88 20.57 -6.78
C SER A 212 -3.42 20.75 -5.35
N TYR A 213 -3.52 19.68 -4.55
CA TYR A 213 -2.99 19.68 -3.20
C TYR A 213 -1.51 19.34 -3.25
N MET A 214 -0.67 20.34 -2.98
CA MET A 214 0.79 20.21 -2.92
C MET A 214 1.29 20.79 -1.60
N LEU A 215 2.24 20.12 -1.00
CA LEU A 215 2.94 20.53 0.20
C LEU A 215 4.44 20.44 -0.09
N ASP A 216 5.18 21.53 0.11
CA ASP A 216 6.59 21.63 -0.29
C ASP A 216 6.85 21.16 -1.73
N GLY A 217 5.98 21.54 -2.66
CA GLY A 217 6.07 21.13 -4.06
C GLY A 217 5.74 19.66 -4.34
N GLN A 218 5.46 18.86 -3.31
CA GLN A 218 5.15 17.44 -3.42
C GLN A 218 3.64 17.18 -3.35
N ARG A 219 3.21 16.12 -4.01
CA ARG A 219 1.80 15.75 -4.10
C ARG A 219 1.28 15.18 -2.80
N ILE A 220 0.07 15.57 -2.42
CA ILE A 220 -0.69 14.96 -1.33
C ILE A 220 -1.83 14.13 -1.92
N GLU A 221 -1.91 12.88 -1.51
CA GLU A 221 -3.03 11.99 -1.82
C GLU A 221 -4.00 11.93 -0.63
N PHE A 222 -5.30 12.05 -0.93
CA PHE A 222 -6.38 11.90 0.04
C PHE A 222 -7.29 10.75 -0.38
N PRO A 223 -6.97 9.51 0.01
CA PRO A 223 -7.76 8.34 -0.37
C PRO A 223 -9.21 8.45 0.16
N ARG A 224 -10.16 8.10 -0.71
CA ARG A 224 -11.59 8.04 -0.35
C ARG A 224 -12.08 6.63 -0.08
N ASN A 225 -11.20 5.64 -0.18
CA ASN A 225 -11.51 4.23 0.02
C ASN A 225 -11.69 3.85 1.51
N GLY A 226 -11.56 4.80 2.44
CA GLY A 226 -11.69 4.54 3.87
C GLY A 226 -10.51 3.75 4.46
N ALA A 227 -9.35 3.77 3.79
CA ALA A 227 -8.15 3.09 4.29
C ALA A 227 -7.47 3.86 5.41
N ILE A 228 -7.52 5.20 5.38
CA ILE A 228 -6.85 6.04 6.36
C ILE A 228 -7.68 6.16 7.62
N ASP A 229 -7.07 5.83 8.75
CA ASP A 229 -7.64 6.02 10.08
C ASP A 229 -7.19 7.39 10.64
N PRO A 230 -8.10 8.37 10.71
CA PRO A 230 -7.76 9.72 11.19
C PRO A 230 -7.42 9.76 12.68
N ALA A 231 -7.76 8.72 13.44
CA ALA A 231 -7.38 8.62 14.86
C ALA A 231 -5.92 8.20 15.06
N GLN A 232 -5.35 7.49 14.09
CA GLN A 232 -3.96 7.04 14.14
C GLN A 232 -3.01 7.95 13.34
N SER A 233 -3.48 8.53 12.25
CA SER A 233 -2.66 9.43 11.44
C SER A 233 -3.49 10.47 10.70
N MET A 234 -3.08 11.73 10.79
CA MET A 234 -3.63 12.83 10.01
C MET A 234 -2.91 12.98 8.66
N LEU A 235 -1.57 12.91 8.71
CA LEU A 235 -0.71 13.04 7.55
C LEU A 235 0.49 12.10 7.68
N ILE A 236 0.82 11.41 6.62
CA ILE A 236 2.01 10.56 6.51
C ILE A 236 2.84 11.12 5.37
N GLY A 237 4.06 11.54 5.65
CA GLY A 237 5.00 12.03 4.65
C GLY A 237 6.24 11.14 4.59
N GLY A 238 6.87 11.05 3.42
CA GLY A 238 8.10 10.28 3.33
C GLY A 238 8.59 10.05 1.90
N ASP A 239 9.63 9.22 1.79
CA ASP A 239 10.19 8.79 0.52
C ASP A 239 9.52 7.49 0.05
N PHE A 240 8.49 7.62 -0.77
CA PHE A 240 7.76 6.50 -1.34
C PHE A 240 8.57 5.68 -2.35
N ASN A 241 9.71 6.18 -2.84
CA ASN A 241 10.61 5.38 -3.67
C ASN A 241 11.28 4.25 -2.87
N GLN A 242 11.36 4.40 -1.54
CA GLN A 242 11.84 3.34 -0.65
C GLN A 242 10.78 2.27 -0.38
N LEU A 243 9.51 2.56 -0.62
CA LEU A 243 8.44 1.58 -0.50
C LEU A 243 8.33 0.81 -1.81
N VAL A 244 8.72 -0.47 -1.78
CA VAL A 244 8.68 -1.31 -2.97
C VAL A 244 7.64 -2.41 -2.83
N TYR A 245 6.92 -2.70 -3.92
CA TYR A 245 6.00 -3.82 -3.98
C TYR A 245 6.20 -4.64 -5.24
N ALA A 246 5.84 -5.90 -5.17
CA ALA A 246 5.91 -6.81 -6.31
C ALA A 246 4.67 -7.70 -6.34
N ILE A 247 4.21 -8.02 -7.53
CA ILE A 247 3.03 -8.84 -7.77
C ILE A 247 3.51 -10.22 -8.19
N ARG A 248 2.98 -11.25 -7.53
CA ARG A 248 3.23 -12.64 -7.89
C ARG A 248 2.20 -13.15 -8.87
N GLN A 249 0.93 -12.79 -8.65
CA GLN A 249 -0.21 -13.20 -9.45
C GLN A 249 -1.17 -12.03 -9.55
N ASP A 250 -1.44 -11.64 -10.76
CA ASP A 250 -2.47 -10.63 -11.03
C ASP A 250 -3.84 -11.13 -10.58
N LEU A 251 -4.79 -10.21 -10.51
CA LEU A 251 -6.14 -10.54 -10.11
C LEU A 251 -6.74 -11.60 -11.05
N THR A 252 -7.07 -12.74 -10.48
CA THR A 252 -7.79 -13.80 -11.18
C THR A 252 -9.23 -13.84 -10.70
N VAL A 253 -10.15 -14.02 -11.64
CA VAL A 253 -11.58 -14.15 -11.38
C VAL A 253 -12.02 -15.56 -11.76
N THR A 254 -12.63 -16.28 -10.84
CA THR A 254 -13.14 -17.62 -11.08
C THR A 254 -14.63 -17.64 -10.75
N ARG A 255 -15.46 -18.06 -11.68
CA ARG A 255 -16.90 -18.30 -11.47
C ARG A 255 -17.13 -19.75 -11.07
N SER A 256 -18.00 -19.98 -10.10
CA SER A 256 -18.44 -21.32 -9.70
C SER A 256 -19.91 -21.30 -9.26
N ASN A 257 -20.66 -22.33 -9.61
CA ASN A 257 -22.03 -22.59 -9.16
C ASN A 257 -22.16 -23.93 -8.41
N GLU A 258 -21.07 -24.66 -8.21
CA GLU A 258 -21.08 -25.99 -7.61
C GLU A 258 -20.27 -26.05 -6.29
N ALA A 259 -19.71 -24.93 -5.85
CA ALA A 259 -18.87 -24.90 -4.65
C ALA A 259 -19.70 -24.83 -3.36
N VAL A 260 -19.09 -25.32 -2.28
CA VAL A 260 -19.59 -25.14 -0.91
C VAL A 260 -18.74 -24.07 -0.24
N ILE A 261 -19.39 -23.07 0.37
CA ILE A 261 -18.74 -22.00 1.11
C ILE A 261 -18.96 -22.25 2.59
N SER A 262 -17.88 -22.36 3.36
CA SER A 262 -17.89 -22.58 4.80
C SER A 262 -17.26 -21.38 5.53
N ASP A 263 -17.61 -21.20 6.80
CA ASP A 263 -16.95 -20.25 7.70
C ASP A 263 -15.58 -20.76 8.16
N SER A 264 -14.92 -19.98 9.02
CA SER A 264 -13.61 -20.31 9.59
C SER A 264 -13.63 -21.55 10.52
N GLU A 265 -14.81 -21.96 10.98
CA GLU A 265 -15.02 -23.13 11.85
C GLU A 265 -15.40 -24.39 11.03
N GLY A 266 -15.49 -24.25 9.70
CA GLY A 266 -15.84 -25.35 8.79
C GLY A 266 -17.34 -25.60 8.67
N LYS A 267 -18.20 -24.77 9.26
CA LYS A 267 -19.66 -24.86 9.11
C LYS A 267 -20.07 -24.32 7.75
N ILE A 268 -20.86 -25.08 7.02
CA ILE A 268 -21.37 -24.70 5.71
C ILE A 268 -22.33 -23.50 5.87
N ILE A 269 -21.99 -22.39 5.18
CA ILE A 269 -22.84 -21.19 5.09
C ILE A 269 -23.69 -21.24 3.83
N TYR A 270 -23.07 -21.56 2.69
CA TYR A 270 -23.74 -21.67 1.40
C TYR A 270 -23.31 -22.94 0.70
N ASN A 271 -24.31 -23.66 0.12
CA ASN A 271 -24.09 -24.71 -0.86
C ASN A 271 -24.64 -24.19 -2.19
N LEU A 272 -23.75 -23.74 -3.08
CA LEU A 272 -24.15 -23.02 -4.29
C LEU A 272 -25.08 -23.86 -5.18
N TYR A 273 -24.79 -25.15 -5.28
CA TYR A 273 -25.62 -26.06 -6.09
C TYR A 273 -27.03 -26.27 -5.53
N GLN A 274 -27.16 -26.45 -4.20
CA GLN A 274 -28.48 -26.70 -3.58
C GLN A 274 -29.34 -25.45 -3.41
N GLN A 275 -28.68 -24.26 -3.47
CA GLN A 275 -29.32 -22.96 -3.23
C GLN A 275 -29.47 -22.17 -4.53
N ASP A 276 -29.16 -22.76 -5.68
CA ASP A 276 -29.19 -22.11 -7.00
C ASP A 276 -28.44 -20.75 -6.95
N MET A 277 -27.13 -20.79 -6.63
CA MET A 277 -26.31 -19.62 -6.48
C MET A 277 -25.07 -19.69 -7.35
N THR A 278 -24.64 -18.56 -7.85
CA THR A 278 -23.36 -18.38 -8.53
C THR A 278 -22.44 -17.51 -7.68
N ALA A 279 -21.17 -17.93 -7.52
CA ALA A 279 -20.17 -17.14 -6.83
C ALA A 279 -19.02 -16.75 -7.75
N LEU A 280 -18.54 -15.50 -7.59
CA LEU A 280 -17.27 -15.04 -8.14
C LEU A 280 -16.22 -15.00 -7.04
N ARG A 281 -15.09 -15.66 -7.29
CA ARG A 281 -13.91 -15.61 -6.44
C ARG A 281 -12.84 -14.77 -7.12
N PHE A 282 -12.44 -13.73 -6.43
CA PHE A 282 -11.35 -12.84 -6.83
C PHE A 282 -10.13 -13.14 -5.97
N VAL A 283 -8.99 -13.35 -6.60
CA VAL A 283 -7.73 -13.68 -5.90
C VAL A 283 -6.58 -12.93 -6.54
N MET A 284 -5.74 -12.31 -5.71
CA MET A 284 -4.51 -11.64 -6.10
C MET A 284 -3.41 -11.99 -5.11
N ARG A 285 -2.15 -12.02 -5.57
CA ARG A 285 -0.99 -12.29 -4.72
C ARG A 285 0.05 -11.19 -4.93
N LEU A 286 0.36 -10.48 -3.85
CA LEU A 286 1.36 -9.42 -3.84
C LEU A 286 2.17 -9.45 -2.56
N GLY A 287 3.30 -8.76 -2.58
CA GLY A 287 4.13 -8.53 -1.40
C GLY A 287 4.76 -7.16 -1.47
N TRP A 288 5.15 -6.63 -0.32
CA TRP A 288 5.83 -5.35 -0.21
C TRP A 288 7.01 -5.42 0.77
N GLN A 289 7.89 -4.45 0.68
CA GLN A 289 9.02 -4.32 1.58
C GLN A 289 9.53 -2.88 1.60
N LEU A 290 10.18 -2.52 2.70
CA LEU A 290 10.93 -1.29 2.85
C LEU A 290 12.42 -1.66 2.92
N PRO A 291 13.19 -1.54 1.82
CA PRO A 291 14.61 -1.86 1.79
C PRO A 291 15.40 -1.09 2.83
N ASN A 292 15.15 0.23 2.97
CA ASN A 292 15.79 1.10 3.95
C ASN A 292 17.32 0.93 3.98
N PRO A 293 18.02 1.19 2.85
CA PRO A 293 19.48 1.02 2.77
C PRO A 293 20.21 1.96 3.72
N LEU A 294 21.41 1.55 4.15
CA LEU A 294 22.26 2.39 4.96
C LEU A 294 22.67 3.66 4.16
N ASN A 295 22.58 4.81 4.80
CA ASN A 295 23.08 6.08 4.28
C ASN A 295 24.09 6.71 5.27
N ASN A 296 24.77 7.77 4.85
CA ASN A 296 25.79 8.44 5.67
C ASN A 296 25.23 9.45 6.68
N ILE A 297 23.93 9.76 6.63
CA ILE A 297 23.28 10.80 7.44
C ILE A 297 22.48 10.16 8.57
N GLY A 298 21.60 9.24 8.25
CA GLY A 298 20.73 8.56 9.22
C GLY A 298 21.47 7.49 10.00
N GLY A 299 21.18 7.41 11.31
CA GLY A 299 21.70 6.37 12.18
C GLY A 299 21.04 5.00 11.97
N GLU A 300 21.19 4.11 12.95
CA GLU A 300 20.54 2.78 12.93
C GLU A 300 19.00 2.85 13.01
N ASN A 301 18.48 3.94 13.57
CA ASN A 301 17.04 4.17 13.72
C ASN A 301 16.39 4.88 12.54
N ARG A 302 17.14 5.15 11.46
CA ARG A 302 16.64 5.85 10.28
C ARG A 302 15.39 5.19 9.71
N TYR A 303 14.44 6.01 9.30
CA TYR A 303 13.19 5.55 8.69
C TYR A 303 12.69 6.56 7.64
N PRO A 304 12.29 6.13 6.43
CA PRO A 304 11.96 7.04 5.34
C PRO A 304 10.56 7.67 5.42
N PHE A 305 9.82 7.42 6.49
CA PHE A 305 8.47 7.97 6.71
C PHE A 305 8.37 8.62 8.08
N ALA A 306 7.59 9.70 8.14
CA ALA A 306 7.16 10.32 9.38
C ALA A 306 5.63 10.46 9.40
N VAL A 307 5.06 10.49 10.59
CA VAL A 307 3.61 10.47 10.82
C VAL A 307 3.21 11.63 11.70
N LEU A 308 2.26 12.43 11.24
CA LEU A 308 1.54 13.40 12.05
C LEU A 308 0.28 12.77 12.60
N THR A 309 0.22 12.59 13.92
CA THR A 309 -0.96 12.06 14.63
C THR A 309 -1.89 13.21 15.05
N PRO A 310 -3.18 12.95 15.29
CA PRO A 310 -4.04 13.98 15.85
C PRO A 310 -3.50 14.47 17.19
N GLY A 311 -3.64 15.78 17.44
CA GLY A 311 -3.37 16.37 18.76
C GLY A 311 -4.35 15.83 19.80
N THR A 312 -3.91 15.68 21.04
CA THR A 312 -4.76 15.30 22.19
C THR A 312 -5.62 16.45 22.61
#